data_0fc8582dd61f82072d740bea90909489
#
_entry.id   0fc8582dd61f82072d740bea90909489
#
_cell.length_a   1.000
_cell.length_b   1.000
_cell.length_c   1.000
_cell.angle_alpha   90.00
_cell.angle_beta   90.00
_cell.angle_gamma   90.00
#
_symmetry.space_group_name_H-M   'P 1'
#
loop_
_entity.id
_entity.type
_entity.pdbx_description
1 polymer ?
#
loop_
_entity_poly.entity_id
_entity_poly.type
_entity_poly.pdbx_seq_one_letter_code
_entity_poly.pdbx_strand_id
1 'polypeptide(L)' 'MIHLRDSLVNNLIKHAEGQIAKHKANVEIYFTYPTGIGEHPDVLGAIQEQLDIIAHEEERIEVLEKHFDDQH' A
#
# COMPACT_ATOMS: atom_id res chain seq x y z
N MET A 1 -30.11 2.01 -5.63
CA MET A 1 -29.26 3.15 -5.95
C MET A 1 -27.92 3.04 -5.23
N ILE A 2 -26.84 3.20 -5.96
CA ILE A 2 -25.51 3.16 -5.35
C ILE A 2 -25.29 4.50 -4.66
N HIS A 3 -24.98 4.47 -3.39
CA HIS A 3 -24.66 5.67 -2.67
C HIS A 3 -23.25 6.12 -3.00
N LEU A 4 -23.09 7.38 -3.35
CA LEU A 4 -21.78 7.94 -3.71
C LEU A 4 -20.76 7.72 -2.60
N ARG A 5 -21.18 7.87 -1.35
CA ARG A 5 -20.30 7.67 -0.20
C ARG A 5 -19.71 6.26 -0.19
N ASP A 6 -20.54 5.25 -0.39
CA ASP A 6 -20.08 3.86 -0.38
C ASP A 6 -19.11 3.59 -1.54
N SER A 7 -19.41 4.16 -2.70
CA SER A 7 -18.53 4.03 -3.87
C SER A 7 -17.18 4.68 -3.61
N LEU A 8 -17.15 5.85 -2.99
CA LEU A 8 -15.90 6.54 -2.69
C LEU A 8 -15.07 5.76 -1.67
N VAL A 9 -15.69 5.26 -0.61
CA VAL A 9 -15.00 4.46 0.39
C VAL A 9 -14.40 3.20 -0.24
N ASN A 10 -15.20 2.49 -1.04
CA ASN A 10 -14.74 1.29 -1.74
C ASN A 10 -13.55 1.58 -2.65
N ASN A 11 -13.62 2.66 -3.39
CA ASN A 11 -12.56 3.01 -4.33
C ASN A 11 -11.28 3.44 -3.61
N LEU A 12 -11.40 4.10 -2.48
CA LEU A 12 -10.24 4.45 -1.67
C LEU A 12 -9.56 3.20 -1.13
N ILE A 13 -10.33 2.21 -0.68
CA ILE A 13 -9.78 0.94 -0.21
C ILE A 13 -9.09 0.21 -1.35
N LYS A 14 -9.72 0.13 -2.51
CA LYS A 14 -9.12 -0.53 -3.68
C LYS A 14 -7.83 0.14 -4.12
N HIS A 15 -7.81 1.46 -4.08
CA HIS A 15 -6.59 2.19 -4.41
C HIS A 15 -5.46 1.85 -3.43
N ALA A 16 -5.76 1.84 -2.14
CA ALA A 16 -4.78 1.50 -1.12
C ALA A 16 -4.29 0.06 -1.29
N GLU A 17 -5.19 -0.88 -1.57
CA GLU A 17 -4.82 -2.28 -1.83
C GLU A 17 -3.88 -2.39 -3.04
N GLY A 18 -4.15 -1.62 -4.08
CA GLY A 18 -3.29 -1.58 -5.26
C GLY A 18 -1.90 -1.05 -4.95
N GLN A 19 -1.82 -0.01 -4.13
CA GLN A 19 -0.54 0.53 -3.68
C GLN A 19 0.23 -0.48 -2.85
N ILE A 20 -0.45 -1.20 -1.96
CA ILE A 20 0.17 -2.27 -1.17
C ILE A 20 0.75 -3.34 -2.11
N ALA A 21 -0.03 -3.79 -3.08
CA ALA A 21 0.42 -4.80 -4.04
C ALA A 21 1.65 -4.34 -4.81
N LYS A 22 1.64 -3.09 -5.27
CA LYS A 22 2.77 -2.51 -6.01
C LYS A 22 4.04 -2.50 -5.16
N HIS A 23 3.95 -2.00 -3.96
CA HIS A 23 5.14 -1.84 -3.14
C HIS A 23 5.61 -3.16 -2.52
N LYS A 24 4.71 -4.11 -2.29
CA LYS A 24 5.10 -5.49 -1.97
C LYS A 24 5.92 -6.11 -3.09
N ALA A 25 5.50 -5.93 -4.32
CA ALA A 25 6.24 -6.43 -5.47
C ALA A 25 7.64 -5.83 -5.52
N ASN A 26 7.76 -4.53 -5.25
CA ASN A 26 9.07 -3.87 -5.19
C ASN A 26 9.96 -4.48 -4.11
N VAL A 27 9.40 -4.76 -2.94
CA VAL A 27 10.16 -5.38 -1.83
C VAL A 27 10.67 -6.76 -2.25
N GLU A 28 9.81 -7.55 -2.91
CA GLU A 28 10.21 -8.88 -3.39
C GLU A 28 11.35 -8.80 -4.40
N ILE A 29 11.31 -7.82 -5.28
CA ILE A 29 12.38 -7.58 -6.25
C ILE A 29 13.69 -7.26 -5.51
N TYR A 30 13.63 -6.38 -4.52
CA TYR A 30 14.81 -5.99 -3.76
C TYR A 30 15.40 -7.16 -2.97
N PHE A 31 14.56 -8.04 -2.42
CA PHE A 31 15.03 -9.24 -1.73
C PHE A 31 15.70 -10.24 -2.69
N THR A 32 15.19 -10.33 -3.92
CA THR A 32 15.68 -11.31 -4.89
C THR A 32 16.87 -10.77 -5.66
N TYR A 33 16.83 -9.48 -6.03
CA TYR A 33 17.88 -8.85 -6.85
C TYR A 33 18.28 -7.51 -6.24
N PRO A 34 19.05 -7.53 -5.14
CA PRO A 34 19.46 -6.26 -4.50
C PRO A 34 20.22 -5.33 -5.45
N THR A 35 20.96 -5.90 -6.40
CA THR A 35 21.71 -5.12 -7.38
C THR A 35 20.81 -4.39 -8.38
N GLY A 36 19.54 -4.79 -8.46
CA GLY A 36 18.55 -4.13 -9.32
C GLY A 36 18.12 -2.77 -8.83
N ILE A 37 18.55 -2.37 -7.63
CA ILE A 37 18.25 -1.04 -7.07
C ILE A 37 19.15 0.03 -7.70
N GLY A 38 20.02 -0.36 -8.63
CA GLY A 38 20.91 0.55 -9.33
C GLY A 38 22.15 0.89 -8.51
N GLU A 39 22.60 2.13 -8.64
CA GLU A 39 23.83 2.56 -7.97
C GLU A 39 23.66 2.92 -6.50
N HIS A 40 22.46 2.70 -5.95
CA HIS A 40 22.21 3.00 -4.55
C HIS A 40 22.84 1.94 -3.66
N PRO A 41 23.83 2.30 -2.84
CA PRO A 41 24.45 1.34 -1.94
C PRO A 41 23.58 0.99 -0.75
N ASP A 42 22.52 1.76 -0.49
CA ASP A 42 21.65 1.58 0.68
C ASP A 42 20.43 0.75 0.33
N VAL A 43 20.62 -0.55 0.20
CA VAL A 43 19.55 -1.49 -0.08
C VAL A 43 18.53 -1.53 1.06
N LEU A 44 19.00 -1.53 2.30
CA LEU A 44 18.10 -1.57 3.45
C LEU A 44 17.22 -0.33 3.52
N GLY A 45 17.79 0.84 3.25
CA GLY A 45 17.02 2.09 3.21
C GLY A 45 15.95 2.06 2.14
N ALA A 46 16.28 1.55 0.95
CA ALA A 46 15.34 1.42 -0.15
C ALA A 46 14.17 0.50 0.24
N ILE A 47 14.46 -0.62 0.89
CA ILE A 47 13.42 -1.54 1.36
C ILE A 47 12.56 -0.89 2.44
N GLN A 48 13.18 -0.17 3.38
CA GLN A 48 12.44 0.52 4.43
C GLN A 48 11.47 1.55 3.88
N GLU A 49 11.85 2.27 2.84
CA GLU A 49 10.94 3.22 2.18
C GLU A 49 9.70 2.52 1.64
N GLN A 50 9.87 1.34 1.03
CA GLN A 50 8.74 0.56 0.53
C GLN A 50 7.86 0.07 1.68
N LEU A 51 8.46 -0.40 2.76
CA LEU A 51 7.72 -0.86 3.93
C LEU A 51 6.91 0.26 4.57
N ASP A 52 7.44 1.47 4.60
CA ASP A 52 6.73 2.62 5.15
C ASP A 52 5.48 2.93 4.33
N ILE A 53 5.57 2.82 3.01
CA ILE A 53 4.41 3.05 2.14
C ILE A 53 3.36 1.97 2.38
N ILE A 54 3.77 0.70 2.48
CA ILE A 54 2.86 -0.40 2.75
C ILE A 54 2.14 -0.19 4.08
N ALA A 55 2.89 0.14 5.12
CA ALA A 55 2.33 0.37 6.46
C ALA A 55 1.32 1.52 6.44
N HIS A 56 1.63 2.60 5.73
CA HIS A 56 0.76 3.76 5.59
C HIS A 56 -0.56 3.39 4.92
N GLU A 57 -0.48 2.62 3.84
CA GLU A 57 -1.67 2.21 3.11
C GLU A 57 -2.52 1.21 3.89
N GLU A 58 -1.89 0.30 4.64
CA GLU A 58 -2.62 -0.61 5.52
C GLU A 58 -3.36 0.17 6.60
N GLU A 59 -2.72 1.19 7.16
CA GLU A 59 -3.35 2.05 8.16
C GLU A 59 -4.54 2.79 7.58
N ARG A 60 -4.44 3.28 6.34
CA ARG A 60 -5.55 3.95 5.65
C ARG A 60 -6.76 3.03 5.51
N ILE A 61 -6.53 1.80 5.11
CA ILE A 61 -7.61 0.81 4.98
C ILE A 61 -8.26 0.58 6.35
N GLU A 62 -7.43 0.39 7.38
CA GLU A 62 -7.94 0.18 8.74
C GLU A 62 -8.80 1.35 9.21
N VAL A 63 -8.35 2.58 8.96
CA VAL A 63 -9.11 3.78 9.32
C VAL A 63 -10.43 3.84 8.56
N LEU A 64 -10.40 3.55 7.26
CA LEU A 64 -11.61 3.57 6.44
C LEU A 64 -12.61 2.53 6.93
N GLU A 65 -12.16 1.32 7.21
CA GLU A 65 -13.02 0.24 7.66
C GLU A 65 -13.57 0.49 9.06
N LYS A 66 -12.76 1.04 9.93
CA LYS A 66 -13.14 1.27 11.32
C LYS A 66 -14.11 2.44 11.47
N HIS A 67 -13.93 3.49 10.69
CA HIS A 67 -14.65 4.75 10.92
C HIS A 67 -15.67 5.10 9.84
N PHE A 68 -15.52 4.58 8.64
CA PHE A 68 -16.32 5.03 7.49
C PHE A 68 -17.03 3.92 6.75
N ASP A 69 -16.86 2.68 7.16
CA ASP A 69 -17.54 1.54 6.55
C ASP A 69 -18.81 1.26 7.32
N ASP A 70 -19.96 1.59 6.72
CA ASP A 70 -21.26 1.43 7.32
C ASP A 70 -21.91 0.08 7.01
N GLN A 71 -21.19 -0.84 6.43
CA GLN A 71 -21.74 -2.11 5.96
C GLN A 71 -21.61 -3.21 7.01
N HIS A 72 -21.84 -2.88 8.25
CA HIS A 72 -21.82 -3.86 9.33
C HIS A 72 -23.21 -4.31 9.67
#